data_5c3da61076cf65b55305ebbb1f9974b5
#
_entry.id   5c3da61076cf65b55305ebbb1f9974b5
#
_cell.length_a   1.000
_cell.length_b   1.000
_cell.length_c   1.000
_cell.angle_alpha   90.00
_cell.angle_beta   90.00
_cell.angle_gamma   90.00
#
_symmetry.space_group_name_H-M   'P 1'
#
loop_
_entity.id
_entity.type
_entity.pdbx_description
1 polymer ?
#
loop_
_entity_poly.entity_id
_entity_poly.type
_entity_poly.pdbx_seq_one_letter_code
_entity_poly.pdbx_strand_id
1 'polypeptide(L)'
;LSMCIEHLPRYFFTVYGNHDLPQHSLSLAEKSGVYVLAASGRITVLEGTHFGEEPVTDSFKGILVWHVMTYKNELPFPGCEELSARAILKKYPQYKLILTGDNHVTFVQELKDRILINPGSIFRWTASQIDHRPCVFLYDTEKHTYEQIFLPIAGSDVISREHIDIIEKRNNRIDAFVSGLTTDMDMDISFTKNLERFYAKNKIDKNIRQIIQRFIEV
;
A
#
# COMPACT_ATOMS: atom_id res chain seq x y z
N LEU A 1 20.95 10.78 -6.16
CA LEU A 1 20.75 12.25 -6.05
C LEU A 1 21.19 13.00 -7.30
N SER A 2 22.38 12.75 -7.88
CA SER A 2 22.86 13.44 -9.09
C SER A 2 21.88 13.36 -10.25
N MET A 3 21.36 12.19 -10.57
CA MET A 3 20.33 12.02 -11.59
C MET A 3 19.06 12.86 -11.31
N CYS A 4 18.64 12.95 -10.05
CA CYS A 4 17.51 13.81 -9.69
C CYS A 4 17.79 15.28 -9.95
N ILE A 5 19.01 15.73 -9.63
CA ILE A 5 19.45 17.12 -9.90
C ILE A 5 19.45 17.42 -11.39
N GLU A 6 19.85 16.46 -12.22
CA GLU A 6 19.93 16.64 -13.68
C GLU A 6 18.57 16.57 -14.38
N HIS A 7 17.69 15.66 -13.95
CA HIS A 7 16.50 15.27 -14.73
C HIS A 7 15.16 15.71 -14.16
N LEU A 8 15.08 16.08 -12.87
CA LEU A 8 13.81 16.59 -12.33
C LEU A 8 13.40 17.90 -13.02
N PRO A 9 12.10 18.11 -13.26
CA PRO A 9 11.60 19.36 -13.84
C PRO A 9 11.89 20.55 -12.91
N ARG A 10 11.91 21.75 -13.49
CA ARG A 10 12.23 22.99 -12.76
C ARG A 10 11.29 23.27 -11.59
N TYR A 11 10.02 22.93 -11.73
CA TYR A 11 9.01 23.07 -10.71
C TYR A 11 8.56 21.68 -10.25
N PHE A 12 9.19 21.19 -9.21
CA PHE A 12 8.87 19.89 -8.63
C PHE A 12 8.49 20.09 -7.16
N PHE A 13 7.25 19.71 -6.84
CA PHE A 13 6.72 19.78 -5.48
C PHE A 13 6.56 18.38 -4.91
N THR A 14 6.83 18.23 -3.62
CA THR A 14 6.71 16.95 -2.93
C THR A 14 6.34 17.14 -1.47
N VAL A 15 5.96 16.06 -0.82
CA VAL A 15 5.84 15.94 0.63
C VAL A 15 6.74 14.79 1.10
N TYR A 16 7.09 14.75 2.37
CA TYR A 16 7.80 13.61 2.92
C TYR A 16 6.86 12.41 3.08
N GLY A 17 7.22 11.28 2.49
CA GLY A 17 6.67 9.98 2.79
C GLY A 17 7.44 9.28 3.92
N ASN A 18 6.87 8.22 4.49
CA ASN A 18 7.50 7.42 5.54
C ASN A 18 8.87 6.87 5.12
N HIS A 19 9.02 6.46 3.86
CA HIS A 19 10.29 5.92 3.33
C HIS A 19 11.32 6.98 2.94
N ASP A 20 10.94 8.24 2.84
CA ASP A 20 11.88 9.35 2.62
C ASP A 20 12.61 9.75 3.91
N LEU A 21 12.07 9.34 5.05
CA LEU A 21 12.52 9.77 6.36
C LEU A 21 13.34 8.69 7.05
N PRO A 22 14.54 8.99 7.56
CA PRO A 22 15.28 8.07 8.41
C PRO A 22 14.43 7.68 9.64
N GLN A 23 14.34 6.37 9.91
CA GLN A 23 13.51 5.82 11.00
C GLN A 23 12.03 6.26 10.95
N HIS A 24 11.51 6.61 9.77
CA HIS A 24 10.15 7.13 9.56
C HIS A 24 9.81 8.35 10.44
N SER A 25 10.78 9.20 10.73
CA SER A 25 10.61 10.34 11.64
C SER A 25 10.90 11.67 10.95
N LEU A 26 9.93 12.59 10.97
CA LEU A 26 10.08 13.96 10.48
C LEU A 26 11.19 14.73 11.20
N SER A 27 11.47 14.43 12.47
CA SER A 27 12.57 15.07 13.21
C SER A 27 13.95 14.77 12.62
N LEU A 28 14.05 13.76 11.76
CA LEU A 28 15.28 13.38 11.06
C LEU A 28 15.28 13.77 9.59
N ALA A 29 14.32 14.57 9.14
CA ALA A 29 14.17 14.94 7.72
C ALA A 29 15.44 15.55 7.12
N GLU A 30 16.19 16.34 7.89
CA GLU A 30 17.47 16.93 7.46
C GLU A 30 18.55 15.91 7.04
N LYS A 31 18.38 14.65 7.44
CA LYS A 31 19.28 13.54 7.06
C LYS A 31 18.80 12.78 5.82
N SER A 32 17.74 13.25 5.17
CA SER A 32 17.14 12.58 4.02
C SER A 32 17.67 13.11 2.68
N GLY A 33 17.55 12.28 1.64
CA GLY A 33 17.87 12.70 0.27
C GLY A 33 16.92 13.79 -0.26
N VAL A 34 15.67 13.76 0.17
CA VAL A 34 14.67 14.78 -0.18
C VAL A 34 15.07 16.14 0.37
N TYR A 35 15.55 16.20 1.62
CA TYR A 35 16.08 17.43 2.20
C TYR A 35 17.27 18.01 1.41
N VAL A 36 18.20 17.16 0.98
CA VAL A 36 19.35 17.61 0.18
C VAL A 36 18.89 18.22 -1.14
N LEU A 37 17.91 17.61 -1.81
CA LEU A 37 17.33 18.14 -3.04
C LEU A 37 16.58 19.47 -2.80
N ALA A 38 15.88 19.59 -1.69
CA ALA A 38 15.20 20.83 -1.30
C ALA A 38 16.20 21.94 -0.97
N ALA A 39 17.23 21.65 -0.17
CA ALA A 39 18.28 22.59 0.21
C ALA A 39 19.10 23.07 -1.02
N SER A 40 19.24 22.24 -2.05
CA SER A 40 19.84 22.62 -3.33
C SER A 40 18.92 23.46 -4.23
N GLY A 41 17.69 23.73 -3.82
CA GLY A 41 16.69 24.44 -4.61
C GLY A 41 16.14 23.66 -5.80
N ARG A 42 16.38 22.32 -5.85
CA ARG A 42 15.95 21.49 -6.97
C ARG A 42 14.50 21.09 -6.88
N ILE A 43 13.98 20.93 -5.67
CA ILE A 43 12.58 20.62 -5.39
C ILE A 43 12.04 21.58 -4.33
N THR A 44 10.72 21.67 -4.22
CA THR A 44 10.03 22.37 -3.15
C THR A 44 9.26 21.35 -2.32
N VAL A 45 9.59 21.24 -1.03
CA VAL A 45 8.81 20.44 -0.08
C VAL A 45 7.65 21.30 0.41
N LEU A 46 6.42 20.79 0.25
CA LEU A 46 5.21 21.44 0.76
C LEU A 46 5.10 21.17 2.26
N GLU A 47 4.58 22.13 3.01
CA GLU A 47 4.46 22.04 4.46
C GLU A 47 3.10 21.48 4.90
N GLY A 48 3.06 20.85 6.09
CA GLY A 48 1.84 20.49 6.80
C GLY A 48 1.03 19.34 6.21
N THR A 49 1.64 18.49 5.38
CA THR A 49 0.95 17.38 4.71
C THR A 49 1.85 16.15 4.55
N HIS A 50 2.85 16.03 5.42
CA HIS A 50 3.78 14.93 5.44
C HIS A 50 3.17 13.67 6.06
N PHE A 51 3.92 12.56 6.01
CA PHE A 51 3.58 11.35 6.72
C PHE A 51 3.33 11.61 8.21
N GLY A 52 2.19 11.14 8.72
CA GLY A 52 1.78 11.30 10.11
C GLY A 52 1.18 12.66 10.48
N GLU A 53 1.06 13.60 9.53
CA GLU A 53 0.43 14.89 9.76
C GLU A 53 -0.99 14.94 9.19
N GLU A 54 -1.86 15.75 9.81
CA GLU A 54 -3.14 16.13 9.22
C GLU A 54 -3.04 17.50 8.56
N PRO A 55 -3.74 17.73 7.42
CA PRO A 55 -3.74 19.04 6.76
C PRO A 55 -4.28 20.13 7.67
N VAL A 56 -3.44 21.10 7.99
CA VAL A 56 -3.80 22.23 8.89
C VAL A 56 -4.05 23.52 8.13
N THR A 57 -3.55 23.68 6.91
CA THR A 57 -3.57 24.93 6.15
C THR A 57 -3.83 24.69 4.67
N ASP A 58 -4.06 25.79 3.95
CA ASP A 58 -4.18 25.77 2.51
C ASP A 58 -2.91 25.25 1.84
N SER A 59 -3.09 24.20 1.10
CA SER A 59 -2.07 23.67 0.22
C SER A 59 -1.95 24.50 -1.06
N PHE A 60 -1.00 24.11 -1.90
CA PHE A 60 -0.64 24.82 -3.12
C PHE A 60 -1.86 25.05 -4.05
N LYS A 61 -2.28 26.31 -4.23
CA LYS A 61 -3.33 26.73 -5.19
C LYS A 61 -4.65 25.94 -5.09
N GLY A 62 -5.10 25.59 -3.91
CA GLY A 62 -6.34 24.81 -3.74
C GLY A 62 -6.19 23.32 -4.05
N ILE A 63 -4.94 22.85 -4.19
CA ILE A 63 -4.58 21.43 -4.36
C ILE A 63 -3.97 20.93 -3.06
N LEU A 64 -4.54 19.92 -2.45
CA LEU A 64 -3.96 19.23 -1.31
C LEU A 64 -3.05 18.10 -1.82
N VAL A 65 -1.79 18.10 -1.39
CA VAL A 65 -0.87 16.96 -1.58
C VAL A 65 -0.58 16.37 -0.21
N TRP A 66 -0.90 15.11 0.01
CA TRP A 66 -0.85 14.51 1.34
C TRP A 66 -0.34 13.08 1.30
N HIS A 67 0.68 12.78 2.12
CA HIS A 67 1.13 11.41 2.30
C HIS A 67 0.31 10.72 3.39
N VAL A 68 -0.76 10.09 2.98
CA VAL A 68 -1.72 9.41 3.85
C VAL A 68 -2.22 8.13 3.21
N MET A 69 -2.30 7.08 4.01
CA MET A 69 -2.98 5.85 3.60
C MET A 69 -4.47 6.13 3.43
N THR A 70 -5.00 5.83 2.26
CA THR A 70 -6.43 5.90 1.96
C THR A 70 -6.83 4.84 0.96
N TYR A 71 -8.12 4.59 0.80
CA TYR A 71 -8.65 3.55 -0.07
C TYR A 71 -9.97 3.99 -0.71
N LYS A 72 -10.33 3.37 -1.84
CA LYS A 72 -11.58 3.67 -2.55
C LYS A 72 -12.75 2.80 -2.07
N ASN A 73 -12.64 1.50 -2.18
CA ASN A 73 -13.72 0.55 -1.91
C ASN A 73 -13.39 -0.42 -0.77
N GLU A 74 -12.24 -1.06 -0.83
CA GLU A 74 -11.82 -2.11 0.09
C GLU A 74 -10.71 -1.60 1.02
N LEU A 75 -10.74 -2.04 2.26
CA LEU A 75 -9.67 -1.76 3.20
C LEU A 75 -8.35 -2.32 2.67
N PRO A 76 -7.24 -1.56 2.72
CA PRO A 76 -5.94 -2.02 2.24
C PRO A 76 -5.42 -3.23 3.05
N PHE A 77 -5.84 -3.35 4.30
CA PHE A 77 -5.55 -4.50 5.18
C PHE A 77 -6.59 -4.57 6.31
N PRO A 78 -6.81 -5.76 6.91
CA PRO A 78 -7.73 -5.91 8.04
C PRO A 78 -7.34 -5.01 9.21
N GLY A 79 -8.32 -4.29 9.78
CA GLY A 79 -8.09 -3.36 10.89
C GLY A 79 -7.55 -1.99 10.51
N CYS A 80 -7.51 -1.64 9.22
CA CYS A 80 -7.18 -0.29 8.79
C CYS A 80 -8.23 0.71 9.30
N GLU A 81 -7.79 1.68 10.11
CA GLU A 81 -8.64 2.73 10.69
C GLU A 81 -8.64 4.02 9.85
N GLU A 82 -7.87 4.06 8.78
CA GLU A 82 -7.73 5.23 7.92
C GLU A 82 -9.02 5.58 7.16
N LEU A 83 -9.13 6.83 6.76
CA LEU A 83 -10.31 7.31 6.05
C LEU A 83 -10.35 6.81 4.60
N SER A 84 -11.54 6.45 4.14
CA SER A 84 -11.73 6.24 2.70
C SER A 84 -11.56 7.54 1.92
N ALA A 85 -11.18 7.44 0.66
CA ALA A 85 -11.02 8.59 -0.24
C ALA A 85 -12.28 9.47 -0.29
N ARG A 86 -13.46 8.86 -0.25
CA ARG A 86 -14.73 9.57 -0.18
C ARG A 86 -14.93 10.33 1.14
N ALA A 87 -14.47 9.76 2.26
CA ALA A 87 -14.53 10.43 3.55
C ALA A 87 -13.55 11.61 3.60
N ILE A 88 -12.35 11.47 3.05
CA ILE A 88 -11.38 12.56 2.91
C ILE A 88 -11.96 13.71 2.08
N LEU A 89 -12.56 13.43 0.92
CA LEU A 89 -13.22 14.46 0.10
C LEU A 89 -14.36 15.17 0.83
N LYS A 90 -15.05 14.51 1.78
CA LYS A 90 -16.08 15.13 2.61
C LYS A 90 -15.46 15.98 3.73
N LYS A 91 -14.39 15.50 4.36
CA LYS A 91 -13.70 16.15 5.49
C LYS A 91 -13.02 17.47 5.06
N TYR A 92 -12.50 17.52 3.83
CA TYR A 92 -11.74 18.65 3.27
C TYR A 92 -12.44 19.26 2.03
N PRO A 93 -13.59 19.91 2.19
CA PRO A 93 -14.39 20.41 1.07
C PRO A 93 -13.79 21.60 0.32
N GLN A 94 -12.78 22.26 0.87
CA GLN A 94 -12.12 23.43 0.29
C GLN A 94 -11.21 23.10 -0.88
N TYR A 95 -10.79 21.81 -1.04
CA TYR A 95 -9.90 21.42 -2.11
C TYR A 95 -10.64 20.85 -3.31
N LYS A 96 -10.29 21.29 -4.51
CA LYS A 96 -10.79 20.77 -5.78
C LYS A 96 -10.08 19.47 -6.17
N LEU A 97 -8.78 19.41 -5.89
CA LEU A 97 -7.94 18.24 -6.10
C LEU A 97 -7.24 17.86 -4.80
N ILE A 98 -7.30 16.57 -4.46
CA ILE A 98 -6.51 15.97 -3.40
C ILE A 98 -5.63 14.89 -4.03
N LEU A 99 -4.32 15.01 -3.86
CA LEU A 99 -3.35 14.00 -4.27
C LEU A 99 -2.87 13.26 -3.02
N THR A 100 -3.00 11.94 -3.02
CA THR A 100 -2.55 11.11 -1.89
C THR A 100 -1.45 10.16 -2.31
N GLY A 101 -0.66 9.69 -1.34
CA GLY A 101 0.34 8.64 -1.48
C GLY A 101 0.22 7.64 -0.34
N ASP A 102 1.15 6.69 -0.24
CA ASP A 102 1.22 5.56 0.69
C ASP A 102 0.47 4.30 0.22
N ASN A 103 -0.76 4.40 -0.26
CA ASN A 103 -1.41 3.26 -0.90
C ASN A 103 -0.83 3.03 -2.31
N HIS A 104 -0.27 1.85 -2.53
CA HIS A 104 0.37 1.51 -3.81
C HIS A 104 -0.63 1.18 -4.94
N VAL A 105 -1.93 1.09 -4.63
CA VAL A 105 -2.98 0.84 -5.63
C VAL A 105 -3.42 2.14 -6.26
N THR A 106 -3.48 2.19 -7.58
CA THR A 106 -3.98 3.36 -8.33
C THR A 106 -5.49 3.45 -8.25
N PHE A 107 -6.02 4.59 -7.85
CA PHE A 107 -7.46 4.87 -7.93
C PHE A 107 -7.75 6.37 -8.01
N VAL A 108 -8.94 6.68 -8.51
CA VAL A 108 -9.53 8.02 -8.49
C VAL A 108 -10.89 7.94 -7.83
N GLN A 109 -11.16 8.87 -6.92
CA GLN A 109 -12.46 9.06 -6.29
C GLN A 109 -12.99 10.45 -6.64
N GLU A 110 -14.17 10.50 -7.20
CA GLU A 110 -14.87 11.74 -7.48
C GLU A 110 -15.99 11.96 -6.46
N LEU A 111 -16.21 13.21 -6.10
CA LEU A 111 -17.35 13.66 -5.29
C LEU A 111 -17.80 15.05 -5.73
N LYS A 112 -18.90 15.11 -6.48
CA LYS A 112 -19.40 16.34 -7.16
C LYS A 112 -18.32 16.88 -8.12
N ASP A 113 -17.84 18.10 -7.90
CA ASP A 113 -16.82 18.80 -8.67
C ASP A 113 -15.41 18.70 -8.07
N ARG A 114 -15.16 17.71 -7.23
CA ARG A 114 -13.90 17.48 -6.53
C ARG A 114 -13.38 16.08 -6.76
N ILE A 115 -12.07 15.97 -6.82
CA ILE A 115 -11.38 14.73 -7.21
C ILE A 115 -10.29 14.43 -6.20
N LEU A 116 -10.19 13.16 -5.78
CA LEU A 116 -9.02 12.62 -5.09
C LEU A 116 -8.34 11.62 -6.02
N ILE A 117 -7.05 11.79 -6.23
CA ILE A 117 -6.21 10.89 -7.02
C ILE A 117 -5.15 10.28 -6.12
N ASN A 118 -5.11 8.96 -6.07
CA ASN A 118 -3.99 8.19 -5.57
C ASN A 118 -3.32 7.52 -6.77
N PRO A 119 -2.14 7.99 -7.22
CA PRO A 119 -1.51 7.46 -8.43
C PRO A 119 -0.98 6.04 -8.25
N GLY A 120 -0.84 5.58 -7.02
CA GLY A 120 -0.26 4.29 -6.70
C GLY A 120 1.26 4.27 -6.82
N SER A 121 1.84 3.08 -6.80
CA SER A 121 3.28 2.91 -6.94
C SER A 121 3.73 3.19 -8.37
N ILE A 122 4.84 3.94 -8.51
CA ILE A 122 5.47 4.18 -9.82
C ILE A 122 6.30 2.98 -10.30
N PHE A 123 6.55 2.03 -9.39
CA PHE A 123 7.28 0.80 -9.65
C PHE A 123 6.49 -0.41 -9.18
N ARG A 124 6.84 -1.58 -9.69
CA ARG A 124 6.40 -2.87 -9.20
C ARG A 124 7.44 -3.38 -8.20
N TRP A 125 7.25 -3.08 -6.91
CA TRP A 125 8.19 -3.41 -5.85
C TRP A 125 8.10 -4.87 -5.37
N THR A 126 6.91 -5.45 -5.50
CA THR A 126 6.64 -6.80 -5.00
C THR A 126 6.04 -7.66 -6.10
N ALA A 127 6.19 -8.97 -6.00
CA ALA A 127 5.62 -9.89 -6.97
C ALA A 127 4.08 -9.89 -6.97
N SER A 128 3.43 -9.46 -5.88
CA SER A 128 1.97 -9.24 -5.85
C SER A 128 1.52 -8.10 -6.76
N GLN A 129 2.43 -7.20 -7.16
CA GLN A 129 2.17 -6.09 -8.06
C GLN A 129 2.45 -6.44 -9.53
N ILE A 130 2.53 -7.73 -9.91
CA ILE A 130 2.85 -8.14 -11.29
C ILE A 130 1.88 -7.55 -12.30
N ASP A 131 0.60 -7.44 -11.96
CA ASP A 131 -0.45 -6.90 -12.82
C ASP A 131 -0.62 -5.38 -12.65
N HIS A 132 0.13 -4.77 -11.72
CA HIS A 132 0.10 -3.33 -11.52
C HIS A 132 0.69 -2.60 -12.74
N ARG A 133 -0.03 -1.61 -13.23
CA ARG A 133 0.40 -0.74 -14.33
C ARG A 133 0.70 0.65 -13.78
N PRO A 134 1.99 0.98 -13.55
CA PRO A 134 2.40 2.30 -13.11
C PRO A 134 1.87 3.39 -14.04
N CYS A 135 1.45 4.49 -13.48
CA CYS A 135 0.92 5.59 -14.25
C CYS A 135 1.23 6.94 -13.59
N VAL A 136 1.07 7.99 -14.37
CA VAL A 136 1.04 9.37 -13.91
C VAL A 136 -0.28 10.00 -14.32
N PHE A 137 -0.63 11.09 -13.69
CA PHE A 137 -1.83 11.85 -14.01
C PHE A 137 -1.48 13.24 -14.50
N LEU A 138 -2.05 13.62 -15.63
CA LEU A 138 -2.06 14.99 -16.11
C LEU A 138 -3.36 15.64 -15.66
N TYR A 139 -3.29 16.72 -14.89
CA TYR A 139 -4.47 17.41 -14.39
C TYR A 139 -4.56 18.82 -14.97
N ASP A 140 -5.68 19.14 -15.58
CA ASP A 140 -6.01 20.49 -16.07
C ASP A 140 -6.67 21.29 -14.94
N THR A 141 -5.97 22.29 -14.42
CA THR A 141 -6.43 23.10 -13.29
C THR A 141 -7.54 24.08 -13.66
N GLU A 142 -7.75 24.38 -14.93
CA GLU A 142 -8.83 25.27 -15.39
C GLU A 142 -10.13 24.50 -15.61
N LYS A 143 -10.03 23.33 -16.27
CA LYS A 143 -11.19 22.48 -16.58
C LYS A 143 -11.53 21.50 -15.45
N HIS A 144 -10.66 21.34 -14.47
CA HIS A 144 -10.76 20.34 -13.40
C HIS A 144 -10.95 18.91 -13.93
N THR A 145 -10.21 18.57 -14.99
CA THR A 145 -10.22 17.25 -15.61
C THR A 145 -8.85 16.60 -15.48
N TYR A 146 -8.80 15.29 -15.58
CA TYR A 146 -7.55 14.54 -15.52
C TYR A 146 -7.46 13.52 -16.65
N GLU A 147 -6.23 13.19 -17.02
CA GLU A 147 -5.87 12.11 -17.92
C GLU A 147 -4.88 11.18 -17.22
N GLN A 148 -5.14 9.87 -17.26
CA GLN A 148 -4.25 8.85 -16.74
C GLN A 148 -3.33 8.35 -17.85
N ILE A 149 -2.03 8.51 -17.67
CA ILE A 149 -1.00 8.11 -18.64
C ILE A 149 -0.21 6.95 -18.06
N PHE A 150 -0.31 5.79 -18.69
CA PHE A 150 0.44 4.60 -18.26
C PHE A 150 1.90 4.68 -18.67
N LEU A 151 2.77 4.34 -17.74
CA LEU A 151 4.20 4.26 -18.00
C LEU A 151 4.56 2.94 -18.71
N PRO A 152 5.60 2.94 -19.57
CA PRO A 152 6.10 1.71 -20.16
C PRO A 152 6.68 0.81 -19.05
N ILE A 153 6.37 -0.47 -19.10
CA ILE A 153 6.83 -1.48 -18.15
C ILE A 153 7.51 -2.63 -18.87
N ALA A 154 8.47 -3.27 -18.21
CA ALA A 154 9.03 -4.53 -18.67
C ALA A 154 7.96 -5.64 -18.66
N GLY A 155 8.12 -6.65 -19.51
CA GLY A 155 7.23 -7.79 -19.56
C GLY A 155 7.15 -8.55 -18.22
N SER A 156 6.11 -9.34 -18.06
CA SER A 156 5.89 -10.14 -16.84
C SER A 156 6.94 -11.24 -16.63
N ASP A 157 7.68 -11.60 -17.68
CA ASP A 157 8.81 -12.54 -17.67
C ASP A 157 10.00 -12.06 -16.82
N VAL A 158 10.07 -10.75 -16.54
CA VAL A 158 11.11 -10.17 -15.67
C VAL A 158 10.79 -10.33 -14.18
N ILE A 159 9.54 -10.69 -13.82
CA ILE A 159 9.10 -10.82 -12.43
C ILE A 159 8.76 -12.29 -12.14
N SER A 160 9.50 -12.93 -11.22
CA SER A 160 9.15 -14.25 -10.72
C SER A 160 8.09 -14.18 -9.63
N ARG A 161 7.04 -15.00 -9.77
CA ARG A 161 6.00 -15.22 -8.73
C ARG A 161 6.18 -16.51 -7.96
N GLU A 162 7.18 -17.30 -8.26
CA GLU A 162 7.33 -18.66 -7.74
C GLU A 162 7.19 -18.73 -6.22
N HIS A 163 7.82 -17.81 -5.49
CA HIS A 163 7.72 -17.77 -4.04
C HIS A 163 6.32 -17.39 -3.52
N ILE A 164 5.57 -16.54 -4.25
CA ILE A 164 4.18 -16.21 -3.90
C ILE A 164 3.28 -17.42 -4.11
N ASP A 165 3.42 -18.09 -5.26
CA ASP A 165 2.65 -19.30 -5.57
C ASP A 165 2.89 -20.40 -4.54
N ILE A 166 4.12 -20.50 -4.01
CA ILE A 166 4.46 -21.42 -2.92
C ILE A 166 3.76 -21.01 -1.63
N ILE A 167 3.77 -19.72 -1.27
CA ILE A 167 3.12 -19.20 -0.07
C ILE A 167 1.61 -19.36 -0.17
N GLU A 168 0.99 -19.02 -1.30
CA GLU A 168 -0.44 -19.18 -1.53
C GLU A 168 -0.87 -20.64 -1.43
N LYS A 169 -0.13 -21.56 -2.05
CA LYS A 169 -0.38 -23.01 -1.92
C LYS A 169 -0.29 -23.49 -0.47
N ARG A 170 0.66 -22.94 0.29
CA ARG A 170 0.80 -23.24 1.72
C ARG A 170 -0.38 -22.72 2.51
N ASN A 171 -0.78 -21.44 2.30
CA ASN A 171 -1.89 -20.82 3.01
C ASN A 171 -3.20 -21.54 2.70
N ASN A 172 -3.48 -21.84 1.43
CA ASN A 172 -4.67 -22.61 1.03
C ASN A 172 -4.74 -24.00 1.70
N ARG A 173 -3.58 -24.65 1.93
CA ARG A 173 -3.53 -25.92 2.68
C ARG A 173 -3.82 -25.73 4.16
N ILE A 174 -3.34 -24.62 4.76
CA ILE A 174 -3.61 -24.28 6.15
C ILE A 174 -5.10 -23.95 6.32
N ASP A 175 -5.68 -23.15 5.41
CA ASP A 175 -7.09 -22.78 5.45
C ASP A 175 -8.00 -24.00 5.26
N ALA A 176 -7.66 -24.92 4.35
CA ALA A 176 -8.36 -26.18 4.17
C ALA A 176 -8.27 -27.06 5.42
N PHE A 177 -7.10 -27.08 6.10
CA PHE A 177 -6.91 -27.77 7.36
C PHE A 177 -7.77 -27.19 8.48
N VAL A 178 -7.74 -25.85 8.66
CA VAL A 178 -8.54 -25.14 9.67
C VAL A 178 -10.04 -25.31 9.39
N SER A 179 -10.47 -25.20 8.15
CA SER A 179 -11.86 -25.40 7.75
C SER A 179 -12.32 -26.86 7.99
N GLY A 180 -11.44 -27.84 7.74
CA GLY A 180 -11.71 -29.25 8.05
C GLY A 180 -11.80 -29.52 9.56
N LEU A 181 -11.10 -28.72 10.38
CA LEU A 181 -11.24 -28.79 11.84
C LEU A 181 -12.58 -28.21 12.34
N THR A 182 -13.15 -27.24 11.64
CA THR A 182 -14.38 -26.53 12.07
C THR A 182 -15.68 -27.19 11.61
N THR A 183 -15.66 -27.98 10.53
CA THR A 183 -16.89 -28.47 9.89
C THR A 183 -17.38 -29.82 10.37
N ASP A 184 -16.61 -30.61 11.12
CA ASP A 184 -16.98 -32.03 11.38
C ASP A 184 -16.60 -32.56 12.78
N MET A 185 -16.51 -31.70 13.77
CA MET A 185 -16.07 -32.12 15.12
C MET A 185 -17.03 -31.78 16.22
N ASP A 186 -17.53 -32.82 16.92
CA ASP A 186 -17.72 -32.77 18.35
C ASP A 186 -16.37 -32.32 18.97
N MET A 187 -16.26 -31.03 19.23
CA MET A 187 -15.02 -30.43 19.74
C MET A 187 -14.73 -30.93 21.13
N ASP A 188 -13.78 -31.85 21.24
CA ASP A 188 -13.14 -32.11 22.53
C ASP A 188 -12.28 -30.88 22.89
N ILE A 189 -12.25 -30.51 24.18
CA ILE A 189 -11.47 -29.36 24.69
C ILE A 189 -9.94 -29.55 24.43
N SER A 190 -9.50 -30.76 24.11
CA SER A 190 -8.12 -31.09 23.85
C SER A 190 -7.76 -30.97 22.35
N PHE A 191 -6.91 -29.98 22.03
CA PHE A 191 -6.36 -29.82 20.67
C PHE A 191 -5.69 -31.12 20.18
N THR A 192 -4.94 -31.79 21.04
CA THR A 192 -4.22 -33.03 20.69
C THR A 192 -5.17 -34.15 20.26
N LYS A 193 -6.25 -34.35 20.97
CA LYS A 193 -7.27 -35.35 20.60
C LYS A 193 -7.99 -35.02 19.30
N ASN A 194 -8.25 -33.75 19.06
CA ASN A 194 -8.84 -33.28 17.81
C ASN A 194 -7.91 -33.50 16.63
N LEU A 195 -6.62 -33.27 16.83
CA LEU A 195 -5.59 -33.51 15.84
C LEU A 195 -5.43 -35.01 15.53
N GLU A 196 -5.44 -35.87 16.51
CA GLU A 196 -5.41 -37.33 16.32
C GLU A 196 -6.64 -37.84 15.54
N ARG A 197 -7.84 -37.34 15.89
CA ARG A 197 -9.05 -37.66 15.11
C ARG A 197 -8.98 -37.18 13.67
N PHE A 198 -8.42 -35.99 13.45
CA PHE A 198 -8.18 -35.48 12.11
C PHE A 198 -7.22 -36.36 11.32
N TYR A 199 -6.13 -36.81 11.94
CA TYR A 199 -5.17 -37.74 11.33
C TYR A 199 -5.79 -39.11 11.03
N ALA A 200 -6.76 -39.56 11.82
CA ALA A 200 -7.47 -40.82 11.57
C ALA A 200 -8.41 -40.73 10.36
N LYS A 201 -9.05 -39.57 10.17
CA LYS A 201 -9.99 -39.33 9.07
C LYS A 201 -9.33 -38.95 7.75
N ASN A 202 -8.11 -38.41 7.78
CA ASN A 202 -7.43 -37.85 6.62
C ASN A 202 -6.06 -38.52 6.39
N LYS A 203 -5.74 -38.79 5.11
CA LYS A 203 -4.40 -39.30 4.73
C LYS A 203 -3.39 -38.16 4.75
N ILE A 204 -2.75 -37.91 5.89
CA ILE A 204 -1.71 -36.89 6.06
C ILE A 204 -0.34 -37.56 5.99
N ASP A 205 0.58 -36.94 5.25
CA ASP A 205 1.97 -37.41 5.12
C ASP A 205 2.68 -37.51 6.48
N LYS A 206 3.47 -38.57 6.69
CA LYS A 206 4.17 -38.82 7.96
C LYS A 206 5.10 -37.67 8.34
N ASN A 207 5.76 -37.04 7.37
CA ASN A 207 6.67 -35.93 7.64
C ASN A 207 5.92 -34.70 8.15
N ILE A 208 4.73 -34.44 7.61
CA ILE A 208 3.87 -33.34 8.05
C ILE A 208 3.38 -33.60 9.48
N ARG A 209 2.99 -34.82 9.82
CA ARG A 209 2.61 -35.19 11.20
C ARG A 209 3.76 -34.97 12.18
N GLN A 210 4.98 -35.37 11.83
CA GLN A 210 6.16 -35.17 12.67
C GLN A 210 6.51 -33.70 12.88
N ILE A 211 6.35 -32.86 11.85
CA ILE A 211 6.57 -31.42 11.96
C ILE A 211 5.57 -30.82 12.92
N ILE A 212 4.28 -31.12 12.78
CA ILE A 212 3.22 -30.60 13.66
C ILE A 212 3.46 -31.05 15.09
N GLN A 213 3.81 -32.34 15.32
CA GLN A 213 4.06 -32.88 16.64
C GLN A 213 5.20 -32.15 17.37
N ARG A 214 6.29 -31.83 16.68
CA ARG A 214 7.41 -31.05 17.25
C ARG A 214 7.02 -29.64 17.70
N PHE A 215 6.03 -29.03 17.06
CA PHE A 215 5.54 -27.70 17.44
C PHE A 215 4.55 -27.74 18.60
N ILE A 216 3.97 -28.88 18.92
CA ILE A 216 3.00 -29.05 20.01
C ILE A 216 3.70 -29.43 21.33
N GLU A 217 4.85 -30.09 21.25
CA GLU A 217 5.64 -30.56 22.40
C GLU A 217 6.57 -29.48 22.98
N VAL A 218 6.52 -28.22 22.47
CA VAL A 218 7.22 -27.06 22.99
C VAL A 218 6.26 -26.20 23.81
#